data_955b6cbbd5fb14fd1e50aece9e6fb39f
#
_entry.id   955b6cbbd5fb14fd1e50aece9e6fb39f
#
_cell.length_a   1.000
_cell.length_b   1.000
_cell.length_c   1.000
_cell.angle_alpha   90.00
_cell.angle_beta   90.00
_cell.angle_gamma   90.00
#
_symmetry.space_group_name_H-M   'P 1'
#
loop_
_entity.id
_entity.type
_entity.pdbx_description
1 polymer ?
#
loop_
_entity_poly.entity_id
_entity_poly.type
_entity_poly.pdbx_seq_one_letter_code
_entity_poly.pdbx_strand_id
1 'polypeptide(L)'
;MKWLILVLGIASNASASVLVKIAMMPPRRFPSLSDPIGALKNGPFWLGLVLYGAAFLLYAAALSRLPLNVAQPVLTAGAIASVAILSVAIFREPFPWTVGVGIVFIIAGVALITARVG
;
A
#
# COMPACT_ATOMS: atom_id res chain seq x y z
N MET A 1 5.65 19.50 -4.18
CA MET A 1 4.45 18.77 -4.70
C MET A 1 4.73 17.32 -5.01
N LYS A 2 5.89 17.01 -5.65
CA LYS A 2 6.19 15.61 -6.01
C LYS A 2 6.20 14.65 -4.83
N TRP A 3 6.75 15.07 -3.68
CA TRP A 3 6.77 14.23 -2.49
C TRP A 3 5.40 14.09 -1.85
N LEU A 4 4.58 15.15 -1.92
CA LEU A 4 3.19 15.10 -1.45
C LEU A 4 2.37 14.10 -2.27
N ILE A 5 2.54 14.11 -3.59
CA ILE A 5 1.86 13.16 -4.47
C ILE A 5 2.26 11.73 -4.10
N LEU A 6 3.55 11.51 -3.85
CA LEU A 6 4.05 10.20 -3.48
C LEU A 6 3.49 9.74 -2.13
N VAL A 7 3.44 10.62 -1.14
CA VAL A 7 2.86 10.33 0.18
C VAL A 7 1.39 9.96 0.06
N LEU A 8 0.63 10.71 -0.76
CA LEU A 8 -0.77 10.39 -1.01
C LEU A 8 -0.93 9.02 -1.67
N GLY A 9 -0.02 8.69 -2.59
CA GLY A 9 0.00 7.38 -3.23
C GLY A 9 0.26 6.26 -2.23
N ILE A 10 1.21 6.47 -1.32
CA ILE A 10 1.52 5.50 -0.26
C ILE A 10 0.30 5.31 0.65
N ALA A 11 -0.33 6.40 1.07
CA ALA A 11 -1.51 6.33 1.94
C ALA A 11 -2.66 5.60 1.24
N SER A 12 -2.92 5.91 -0.03
CA SER A 12 -3.97 5.24 -0.80
C SER A 12 -3.68 3.75 -0.95
N ASN A 13 -2.43 3.39 -1.25
CA ASN A 13 -2.01 2.00 -1.38
C ASN A 13 -2.19 1.23 -0.07
N ALA A 14 -1.72 1.79 1.04
CA ALA A 14 -1.83 1.16 2.34
C ALA A 14 -3.30 0.99 2.76
N SER A 15 -4.11 2.01 2.55
CA SER A 15 -5.54 1.95 2.85
C SER A 15 -6.24 0.89 2.01
N ALA A 16 -5.90 0.82 0.72
CA ALA A 16 -6.44 -0.18 -0.18
C ALA A 16 -6.10 -1.59 0.29
N SER A 17 -4.84 -1.80 0.72
CA SER A 17 -4.40 -3.10 1.22
C SER A 17 -5.19 -3.53 2.45
N VAL A 18 -5.43 -2.61 3.38
CA VAL A 18 -6.23 -2.88 4.58
C VAL A 18 -7.66 -3.24 4.20
N LEU A 19 -8.27 -2.49 3.27
CA LEU A 19 -9.65 -2.75 2.85
C LEU A 19 -9.77 -4.09 2.14
N VAL A 20 -8.81 -4.45 1.30
CA VAL A 20 -8.82 -5.75 0.64
C VAL A 20 -8.68 -6.88 1.66
N LYS A 21 -7.84 -6.70 2.69
CA LYS A 21 -7.73 -7.68 3.77
C LYS A 21 -9.06 -7.84 4.50
N ILE A 22 -9.74 -6.75 4.82
CA ILE A 22 -11.05 -6.79 5.45
C ILE A 22 -12.05 -7.52 4.56
N ALA A 23 -11.98 -7.28 3.24
CA ALA A 23 -12.87 -7.92 2.28
C ALA A 23 -12.70 -9.43 2.22
N MET A 24 -11.49 -9.92 2.53
CA MET A 24 -11.18 -11.35 2.50
C MET A 24 -11.41 -12.04 3.82
N MET A 25 -11.70 -11.29 4.90
CA MET A 25 -11.97 -11.87 6.21
C MET A 25 -13.41 -12.36 6.30
N PRO A 26 -13.67 -13.46 7.05
CA PRO A 26 -15.04 -13.90 7.27
C PRO A 26 -15.90 -12.81 7.94
N PRO A 27 -17.19 -12.69 7.62
CA PRO A 27 -17.97 -13.55 6.74
C PRO A 27 -17.83 -13.25 5.24
N ARG A 28 -17.04 -12.24 4.89
CA ARG A 28 -16.80 -11.91 3.48
C ARG A 28 -15.78 -12.89 2.89
N ARG A 29 -15.76 -12.99 1.57
CA ARG A 29 -14.80 -13.83 0.86
C ARG A 29 -14.44 -13.20 -0.47
N PHE A 30 -13.42 -13.77 -1.10
CA PHE A 30 -13.01 -13.33 -2.42
C PHE A 30 -14.20 -13.40 -3.38
N PRO A 31 -14.47 -12.31 -4.12
CA PRO A 31 -15.55 -12.31 -5.09
C PRO A 31 -15.37 -13.40 -6.14
N SER A 32 -16.45 -14.12 -6.41
CA SER A 32 -16.44 -15.28 -7.29
C SER A 32 -17.49 -15.12 -8.38
N LEU A 33 -17.19 -15.64 -9.57
CA LEU A 33 -18.15 -15.65 -10.66
C LEU A 33 -19.37 -16.55 -10.35
N SER A 34 -19.20 -17.51 -9.44
CA SER A 34 -20.32 -18.37 -9.01
C SER A 34 -21.25 -17.65 -8.05
N ASP A 35 -20.85 -16.49 -7.50
CA ASP A 35 -21.69 -15.69 -6.61
C ASP A 35 -21.53 -14.21 -6.95
N PRO A 36 -22.07 -13.77 -8.10
CA PRO A 36 -21.93 -12.37 -8.51
C PRO A 36 -22.61 -11.39 -7.59
N ILE A 37 -23.71 -11.79 -6.95
CA ILE A 37 -24.42 -10.90 -6.02
C ILE A 37 -23.57 -10.67 -4.77
N GLY A 38 -22.99 -11.72 -4.22
CA GLY A 38 -22.09 -11.63 -3.08
C GLY A 38 -20.86 -10.77 -3.41
N ALA A 39 -20.31 -10.95 -4.62
CA ALA A 39 -19.18 -10.14 -5.08
C ALA A 39 -19.55 -8.66 -5.10
N LEU A 40 -20.72 -8.32 -5.63
CA LEU A 40 -21.18 -6.93 -5.71
C LEU A 40 -21.43 -6.32 -4.33
N LYS A 41 -21.77 -7.15 -3.34
CA LYS A 41 -22.05 -6.69 -1.98
C LYS A 41 -20.79 -6.52 -1.13
N ASN A 42 -19.64 -6.94 -1.62
CA ASN A 42 -18.39 -6.83 -0.87
C ASN A 42 -17.83 -5.40 -1.02
N GLY A 43 -18.42 -4.45 -0.27
CA GLY A 43 -18.08 -3.04 -0.33
C GLY A 43 -16.59 -2.75 -0.10
N PRO A 44 -15.95 -3.32 0.96
CA PRO A 44 -14.52 -3.10 1.17
C PRO A 44 -13.66 -3.53 0.01
N PHE A 45 -14.02 -4.59 -0.71
CA PHE A 45 -13.28 -5.02 -1.90
C PHE A 45 -13.32 -3.93 -2.98
N TRP A 46 -14.50 -3.43 -3.29
CA TRP A 46 -14.66 -2.41 -4.33
C TRP A 46 -14.01 -1.10 -3.95
N LEU A 47 -14.14 -0.70 -2.69
CA LEU A 47 -13.48 0.51 -2.20
C LEU A 47 -11.97 0.36 -2.27
N GLY A 48 -11.43 -0.79 -1.90
CA GLY A 48 -10.01 -1.08 -2.02
C GLY A 48 -9.53 -0.99 -3.47
N LEU A 49 -10.33 -1.51 -4.40
CA LEU A 49 -10.01 -1.44 -5.83
C LEU A 49 -9.95 0.01 -6.31
N VAL A 50 -10.90 0.85 -5.89
CA VAL A 50 -10.91 2.27 -6.24
C VAL A 50 -9.67 2.96 -5.68
N LEU A 51 -9.28 2.65 -4.44
CA LEU A 51 -8.10 3.24 -3.82
C LEU A 51 -6.80 2.79 -4.51
N TYR A 52 -6.72 1.54 -4.95
CA TYR A 52 -5.57 1.11 -5.75
C TYR A 52 -5.50 1.84 -7.09
N GLY A 53 -6.66 2.08 -7.72
CA GLY A 53 -6.73 2.89 -8.94
C GLY A 53 -6.23 4.31 -8.69
N ALA A 54 -6.66 4.92 -7.58
CA ALA A 54 -6.20 6.24 -7.19
C ALA A 54 -4.69 6.24 -6.92
N ALA A 55 -4.19 5.22 -6.23
CA ALA A 55 -2.76 5.09 -5.96
C ALA A 55 -1.96 4.97 -7.26
N PHE A 56 -2.48 4.23 -8.24
CA PHE A 56 -1.84 4.11 -9.55
C PHE A 56 -1.74 5.48 -10.24
N LEU A 57 -2.82 6.25 -10.23
CA LEU A 57 -2.82 7.57 -10.85
C LEU A 57 -1.86 8.53 -10.15
N LEU A 58 -1.81 8.47 -8.82
CA LEU A 58 -0.88 9.28 -8.04
C LEU A 58 0.57 8.87 -8.33
N TYR A 59 0.81 7.59 -8.47
CA TYR A 59 2.14 7.07 -8.82
C TYR A 59 2.55 7.56 -10.21
N ALA A 60 1.63 7.50 -11.18
CA ALA A 60 1.90 8.00 -12.52
C ALA A 60 2.23 9.50 -12.49
N ALA A 61 1.51 10.27 -11.68
CA ALA A 61 1.79 11.70 -11.52
C ALA A 61 3.17 11.93 -10.89
N ALA A 62 3.55 11.10 -9.92
CA ALA A 62 4.89 11.19 -9.32
C ALA A 62 5.97 10.86 -10.33
N LEU A 63 5.75 9.87 -11.19
CA LEU A 63 6.72 9.50 -12.23
C LEU A 63 6.94 10.59 -13.26
N SER A 64 5.98 11.50 -13.44
CA SER A 64 6.18 12.62 -14.33
C SER A 64 7.19 13.63 -13.78
N ARG A 65 7.55 13.52 -12.50
CA ARG A 65 8.44 14.46 -11.81
C ARG A 65 9.65 13.80 -11.17
N LEU A 66 9.61 12.48 -10.99
CA LEU A 66 10.67 11.73 -10.33
C LEU A 66 11.12 10.58 -11.22
N PRO A 67 12.43 10.23 -11.19
CA PRO A 67 12.86 9.03 -11.91
C PRO A 67 12.28 7.77 -11.27
N LEU A 68 12.08 6.77 -12.11
CA LEU A 68 11.49 5.49 -11.69
C LEU A 68 12.34 4.82 -10.60
N ASN A 69 13.66 4.89 -10.70
CA ASN A 69 14.54 4.24 -9.73
C ASN A 69 14.52 4.92 -8.35
N VAL A 70 13.82 6.03 -8.21
CA VAL A 70 13.60 6.70 -6.93
C VAL A 70 12.13 6.52 -6.49
N ALA A 71 11.18 6.80 -7.38
CA ALA A 71 9.76 6.77 -7.05
C ALA A 71 9.31 5.37 -6.62
N GLN A 72 9.72 4.33 -7.36
CA GLN A 72 9.30 2.97 -7.07
C GLN A 72 9.79 2.47 -5.72
N PRO A 73 11.11 2.56 -5.38
CA PRO A 73 11.55 2.13 -4.06
C PRO A 73 10.94 2.92 -2.91
N VAL A 74 10.77 4.22 -3.05
CA VAL A 74 10.16 5.06 -2.00
C VAL A 74 8.72 4.65 -1.78
N LEU A 75 7.95 4.50 -2.85
CA LEU A 75 6.55 4.08 -2.77
C LEU A 75 6.44 2.71 -2.11
N THR A 76 7.24 1.76 -2.55
CA THR A 76 7.21 0.39 -2.05
C THR A 76 7.59 0.33 -0.57
N ALA A 77 8.68 1.01 -0.19
CA ALA A 77 9.12 1.02 1.20
C ALA A 77 8.10 1.70 2.11
N GLY A 78 7.52 2.81 1.65
CA GLY A 78 6.48 3.50 2.40
C GLY A 78 5.25 2.62 2.59
N ALA A 79 4.84 1.93 1.53
CA ALA A 79 3.71 1.02 1.60
C ALA A 79 3.98 -0.16 2.53
N ILE A 80 5.18 -0.75 2.46
CA ILE A 80 5.55 -1.87 3.34
C ILE A 80 5.50 -1.43 4.80
N ALA A 81 6.11 -0.31 5.14
CA ALA A 81 6.14 0.19 6.52
C ALA A 81 4.72 0.53 7.00
N SER A 82 3.94 1.22 6.17
CA SER A 82 2.57 1.61 6.52
C SER A 82 1.67 0.39 6.74
N VAL A 83 1.73 -0.58 5.84
CA VAL A 83 0.91 -1.79 5.95
C VAL A 83 1.33 -2.61 7.17
N ALA A 84 2.62 -2.70 7.47
CA ALA A 84 3.09 -3.42 8.65
C ALA A 84 2.53 -2.80 9.94
N ILE A 85 2.57 -1.47 10.04
CA ILE A 85 2.03 -0.77 11.20
C ILE A 85 0.51 -0.97 11.29
N LEU A 86 -0.20 -0.83 10.17
CA LEU A 86 -1.65 -0.99 10.14
C LEU A 86 -2.08 -2.41 10.45
N SER A 87 -1.34 -3.41 9.99
CA SER A 87 -1.68 -4.80 10.26
C SER A 87 -1.59 -5.12 11.74
N VAL A 88 -0.60 -4.58 12.44
CA VAL A 88 -0.49 -4.74 13.89
C VAL A 88 -1.62 -3.99 14.61
N ALA A 89 -1.88 -2.75 14.19
CA ALA A 89 -2.84 -1.88 14.87
C ALA A 89 -4.29 -2.34 14.66
N ILE A 90 -4.64 -2.78 13.46
CA ILE A 90 -6.02 -3.09 13.10
C ILE A 90 -6.32 -4.58 13.28
N PHE A 91 -5.44 -5.45 12.80
CA PHE A 91 -5.67 -6.89 12.77
C PHE A 91 -4.98 -7.62 13.92
N ARG A 92 -4.20 -6.89 14.73
CA ARG A 92 -3.44 -7.46 15.85
C ARG A 92 -2.53 -8.61 15.43
N GLU A 93 -1.98 -8.51 14.22
CA GLU A 93 -1.05 -9.49 13.73
C GLU A 93 0.27 -9.40 14.51
N PRO A 94 0.97 -10.53 14.70
CA PRO A 94 2.26 -10.48 15.38
C PRO A 94 3.28 -9.66 14.59
N PHE A 95 4.17 -8.98 15.31
CA PHE A 95 5.21 -8.17 14.70
C PHE A 95 6.56 -8.73 15.15
N PRO A 96 7.07 -9.80 14.49
CA PRO A 96 8.36 -10.37 14.87
C PRO A 96 9.48 -9.34 14.68
N TRP A 97 10.51 -9.46 15.50
CA TRP A 97 11.64 -8.53 15.41
C TRP A 97 12.30 -8.56 14.03
N THR A 98 12.26 -9.70 13.35
CA THR A 98 12.83 -9.83 12.00
C THR A 98 12.14 -8.91 11.00
N VAL A 99 10.83 -8.71 11.14
CA VAL A 99 10.08 -7.78 10.27
C VAL A 99 10.56 -6.35 10.54
N GLY A 100 10.72 -5.99 11.81
CA GLY A 100 11.22 -4.66 12.17
C GLY A 100 12.61 -4.39 11.62
N VAL A 101 13.50 -5.35 11.74
CA VAL A 101 14.88 -5.25 11.20
C VAL A 101 14.83 -5.11 9.68
N GLY A 102 14.01 -5.91 9.01
CA GLY A 102 13.85 -5.83 7.55
C GLY A 102 13.37 -4.47 7.09
N ILE A 103 12.39 -3.91 7.78
CA ILE A 103 11.87 -2.58 7.46
C ILE A 103 12.96 -1.51 7.63
N VAL A 104 13.75 -1.60 8.69
CA VAL A 104 14.87 -0.67 8.92
C VAL A 104 15.86 -0.73 7.76
N PHE A 105 16.21 -1.92 7.29
CA PHE A 105 17.12 -2.07 6.13
C PHE A 105 16.51 -1.49 4.86
N ILE A 106 15.21 -1.69 4.64
CA ILE A 106 14.52 -1.13 3.48
C ILE A 106 14.57 0.39 3.52
N ILE A 107 14.27 0.98 4.68
CA ILE A 107 14.28 2.43 4.85
C ILE A 107 15.69 2.98 4.64
N ALA A 108 16.70 2.32 5.18
CA ALA A 108 18.09 2.73 5.00
C ALA A 108 18.49 2.70 3.51
N GLY A 109 18.08 1.63 2.79
CA GLY A 109 18.35 1.52 1.36
C GLY A 109 17.68 2.63 0.56
N VAL A 110 16.42 2.93 0.88
CA VAL A 110 15.68 4.01 0.23
C VAL A 110 16.30 5.37 0.52
N ALA A 111 16.76 5.58 1.76
CA ALA A 111 17.47 6.82 2.11
C ALA A 111 18.72 7.03 1.27
N LEU A 112 19.46 5.95 1.01
CA LEU A 112 20.64 6.02 0.15
C LEU A 112 20.28 6.36 -1.29
N ILE A 113 19.18 5.81 -1.80
CA ILE A 113 18.71 6.09 -3.15
C ILE A 113 18.30 7.56 -3.28
N THR A 114 17.52 8.06 -2.31
CA THR A 114 17.00 9.43 -2.37
C THR A 114 18.07 10.47 -2.08
N ALA A 115 19.12 10.11 -1.38
CA ALA A 115 20.22 11.05 -1.06
C ALA A 115 20.89 11.59 -2.31
N ARG A 116 20.85 10.85 -3.41
CA ARG A 116 21.47 11.29 -4.67
C ARG A 116 20.55 12.14 -5.53
N VAL A 117 19.28 12.18 -5.20
CA VAL A 117 18.29 12.95 -5.96
C VAL A 117 18.15 14.35 -5.38
N GLY A 118 18.46 14.49 -4.11
CA GLY A 118 18.48 15.77 -3.43
C GLY A 118 17.13 16.40 -3.26
#